data_095e2639d7bc02120ab705f8c7152387
#
_entry.id   095e2639d7bc02120ab705f8c7152387
#
_cell.length_a   1.000
_cell.length_b   1.000
_cell.length_c   1.000
_cell.angle_alpha   90.00
_cell.angle_beta   90.00
_cell.angle_gamma   90.00
#
_symmetry.space_group_name_H-M   'P 1'
#
loop_
_entity.id
_entity.type
_entity.pdbx_description
1 polymer ?
#
loop_
_entity_poly.entity_id
_entity_poly.type
_entity_poly.pdbx_seq_one_letter_code
_entity_poly.pdbx_strand_id
1 'polypeptide(L)'
;ETLKDALRLAALDAIDYAKRRYFPFVTYAGQQLLKKYDGRFEWTQELEDFRDILIEDAKLIRVVGLSGMEKTRLVQESFKKEEQQKELYLYIDALKNSEKEVYRAAQKVFEEFKNAIVVVDNCQLPLLSSLMELRKAYQSTGKLITINNDPSEPRIDELVYVDLKEKQQEVVVRIRARIPNMTDAEKVSFENFVGGNPMIAELLAQELKKGGSLKGIGSKEIMNKLLGCDENSDERMILRALALFNVLRYDENEETHEEIEFIGKNKNILPSSIPDDAIVVIISEVIKRQTERGIIERGGNLIGVRPQAVAVSLFAEWLEMAGVEVDH
;
A
#
# COMPACT_ATOMS: atom_id res chain seq x y z
N GLU A 1 29.36 -21.86 14.15
CA GLU A 1 28.30 -20.89 13.72
C GLU A 1 27.67 -21.44 12.45
N THR A 2 26.38 -21.73 12.49
CA THR A 2 25.69 -22.26 11.32
C THR A 2 25.44 -21.13 10.31
N LEU A 3 25.37 -21.45 9.01
CA LEU A 3 25.00 -20.49 7.96
C LEU A 3 23.73 -19.71 8.34
N LYS A 4 22.81 -20.38 9.05
CA LYS A 4 21.58 -19.80 9.58
C LYS A 4 21.84 -18.69 10.61
N ASP A 5 22.82 -18.84 11.48
CA ASP A 5 23.14 -17.84 12.50
C ASP A 5 23.85 -16.64 11.89
N ALA A 6 24.74 -16.86 10.92
CA ALA A 6 25.36 -15.79 10.14
C ALA A 6 24.33 -14.98 9.34
N LEU A 7 23.38 -15.66 8.69
CA LEU A 7 22.28 -15.03 7.96
C LEU A 7 21.36 -14.22 8.89
N ARG A 8 21.11 -14.74 10.11
CA ARG A 8 20.30 -14.06 11.12
C ARG A 8 20.98 -12.80 11.66
N LEU A 9 22.29 -12.88 11.93
CA LEU A 9 23.07 -11.72 12.41
C LEU A 9 23.10 -10.60 11.36
N ALA A 10 23.33 -10.94 10.12
CA ALA A 10 23.35 -9.94 9.07
C ALA A 10 21.97 -9.37 8.73
N ALA A 11 20.90 -10.15 8.87
CA ALA A 11 19.56 -9.60 8.83
C ALA A 11 19.33 -8.61 9.98
N LEU A 12 19.80 -8.92 11.18
CA LEU A 12 19.74 -8.00 12.33
C LEU A 12 20.55 -6.72 12.10
N ASP A 13 21.72 -6.82 11.50
CA ASP A 13 22.54 -5.66 11.13
C ASP A 13 21.88 -4.79 10.05
N ALA A 14 21.29 -5.41 9.04
CA ALA A 14 20.53 -4.71 8.01
C ALA A 14 19.30 -4.01 8.62
N ILE A 15 18.60 -4.67 9.55
CA ILE A 15 17.48 -4.09 10.31
C ILE A 15 17.94 -2.93 11.18
N ASP A 16 19.04 -3.08 11.90
CA ASP A 16 19.54 -2.04 12.79
C ASP A 16 20.02 -0.81 12.00
N TYR A 17 20.73 -1.05 10.88
CA TYR A 17 21.07 0.01 9.92
C TYR A 17 19.84 0.77 9.46
N ALA A 18 18.78 0.06 9.19
CA ALA A 18 17.57 0.61 8.66
C ALA A 18 16.67 1.25 9.71
N LYS A 19 16.55 0.70 10.90
CA LYS A 19 15.86 1.35 12.04
C LYS A 19 16.41 2.74 12.30
N ARG A 20 17.73 2.92 12.15
CA ARG A 20 18.40 4.24 12.24
C ARG A 20 17.97 5.20 11.13
N ARG A 21 17.29 4.72 10.08
CA ARG A 21 16.90 5.46 8.89
C ARG A 21 15.41 5.40 8.59
N TYR A 22 14.59 4.91 9.54
CA TYR A 22 13.13 4.81 9.41
C TYR A 22 12.63 3.86 8.30
N PHE A 23 13.31 2.73 8.07
CA PHE A 23 12.86 1.72 7.11
C PHE A 23 11.94 0.69 7.74
N PRO A 24 10.77 0.39 7.19
CA PRO A 24 10.04 -0.82 7.52
C PRO A 24 10.67 -2.02 6.80
N PHE A 25 11.12 -3.00 7.56
CA PHE A 25 11.63 -4.25 7.03
C PHE A 25 10.82 -5.45 7.41
N VAL A 26 10.91 -6.47 6.57
CA VAL A 26 10.56 -7.84 6.93
C VAL A 26 11.85 -8.66 6.94
N THR A 27 12.06 -9.36 8.02
CA THR A 27 13.21 -10.24 8.15
C THR A 27 12.83 -11.70 8.02
N TYR A 28 13.86 -12.52 7.79
CA TYR A 28 13.82 -13.96 7.91
C TYR A 28 13.08 -14.41 9.19
N ALA A 29 12.39 -15.55 9.10
CA ALA A 29 11.59 -16.15 10.17
C ALA A 29 10.29 -15.44 10.51
N GLY A 30 9.70 -14.70 9.57
CA GLY A 30 8.35 -14.16 9.73
C GLY A 30 8.22 -13.07 10.77
N GLN A 31 9.31 -12.46 11.21
CA GLN A 31 9.22 -11.23 11.99
C GLN A 31 8.75 -10.12 11.08
N GLN A 32 7.45 -9.91 11.08
CA GLN A 32 6.80 -8.88 10.28
C GLN A 32 7.01 -7.54 10.93
N LEU A 33 7.76 -6.67 10.26
CA LEU A 33 7.74 -5.25 10.52
C LEU A 33 6.69 -4.54 9.66
N LEU A 34 5.98 -5.31 8.84
CA LEU A 34 4.93 -4.83 7.96
C LEU A 34 3.57 -4.84 8.66
N LYS A 35 2.68 -4.08 8.05
CA LYS A 35 1.26 -3.99 8.37
C LYS A 35 0.67 -5.38 8.59
N LYS A 36 0.00 -5.59 9.72
CA LYS A 36 -0.89 -6.75 9.88
C LYS A 36 -2.08 -6.52 8.96
N TYR A 37 -2.33 -7.48 8.09
CA TYR A 37 -3.51 -7.47 7.25
C TYR A 37 -4.63 -8.19 7.99
N ASP A 38 -5.70 -7.46 8.28
CA ASP A 38 -6.93 -8.04 8.76
C ASP A 38 -7.75 -8.55 7.56
N GLY A 39 -8.44 -9.66 7.75
CA GLY A 39 -9.25 -10.25 6.70
C GLY A 39 -8.58 -11.40 5.94
N ARG A 40 -9.42 -12.14 5.20
CA ARG A 40 -9.01 -13.30 4.43
C ARG A 40 -8.28 -12.85 3.16
N PHE A 41 -7.19 -13.55 2.83
CA PHE A 41 -6.49 -13.36 1.57
C PHE A 41 -7.20 -14.13 0.46
N GLU A 42 -7.59 -13.45 -0.61
CA GLU A 42 -8.43 -14.02 -1.68
C GLU A 42 -7.66 -14.39 -2.96
N TRP A 43 -6.40 -14.00 -3.06
CA TRP A 43 -5.52 -14.31 -4.21
C TRP A 43 -4.87 -15.69 -4.04
N THR A 44 -5.67 -16.73 -3.80
CA THR A 44 -5.13 -18.06 -3.43
C THR A 44 -4.46 -18.76 -4.60
N GLN A 45 -5.02 -18.68 -5.82
CA GLN A 45 -4.42 -19.27 -7.00
C GLN A 45 -3.18 -18.50 -7.41
N GLU A 46 -3.29 -17.19 -7.47
CA GLU A 46 -2.18 -16.28 -7.80
C GLU A 46 -1.02 -16.41 -6.79
N LEU A 47 -1.32 -16.76 -5.54
CA LEU A 47 -0.33 -17.04 -4.51
C LEU A 47 0.46 -18.33 -4.80
N GLU A 48 -0.22 -19.40 -5.21
CA GLU A 48 0.47 -20.63 -5.60
C GLU A 48 1.28 -20.42 -6.89
N ASP A 49 0.70 -19.76 -7.90
CA ASP A 49 1.40 -19.40 -9.14
C ASP A 49 2.66 -18.56 -8.84
N PHE A 50 2.57 -17.60 -7.91
CA PHE A 50 3.70 -16.79 -7.50
C PHE A 50 4.77 -17.59 -6.74
N ARG A 51 4.34 -18.56 -5.92
CA ARG A 51 5.26 -19.49 -5.24
C ARG A 51 6.01 -20.38 -6.21
N ASP A 52 5.34 -20.83 -7.27
CA ASP A 52 5.98 -21.62 -8.33
C ASP A 52 7.06 -20.79 -9.04
N ILE A 53 6.78 -19.51 -9.36
CA ILE A 53 7.77 -18.56 -9.88
C ILE A 53 8.95 -18.37 -8.92
N LEU A 54 8.70 -18.37 -7.60
CA LEU A 54 9.77 -18.25 -6.60
C LEU A 54 10.65 -19.51 -6.52
N ILE A 55 10.09 -20.69 -6.79
CA ILE A 55 10.84 -21.98 -6.82
C ILE A 55 11.67 -22.08 -8.11
N GLU A 56 11.13 -21.58 -9.21
CA GLU A 56 11.85 -21.53 -10.48
C GLU A 56 13.11 -20.63 -10.40
N ASP A 57 13.99 -20.75 -11.38
CA ASP A 57 15.23 -19.94 -11.44
C ASP A 57 14.99 -18.46 -11.82
N ALA A 58 13.76 -17.98 -11.71
CA ALA A 58 13.41 -16.57 -11.93
C ALA A 58 14.09 -15.68 -10.88
N LYS A 59 15.06 -14.86 -11.32
CA LYS A 59 15.88 -14.04 -10.43
C LYS A 59 15.40 -12.60 -10.32
N LEU A 60 14.64 -12.14 -11.30
CA LEU A 60 14.11 -10.80 -11.41
C LEU A 60 12.60 -10.87 -11.59
N ILE A 61 11.85 -10.45 -10.58
CA ILE A 61 10.39 -10.55 -10.57
C ILE A 61 9.78 -9.16 -10.38
N ARG A 62 8.80 -8.84 -11.22
CA ARG A 62 8.07 -7.59 -11.19
C ARG A 62 6.59 -7.84 -10.94
N VAL A 63 6.08 -7.42 -9.78
CA VAL A 63 4.65 -7.51 -9.45
C VAL A 63 3.99 -6.18 -9.78
N VAL A 64 3.04 -6.19 -10.71
CA VAL A 64 2.34 -4.98 -11.16
C VAL A 64 0.83 -5.10 -11.01
N GLY A 65 0.16 -3.96 -10.91
CA GLY A 65 -1.29 -3.86 -10.76
C GLY A 65 -1.65 -2.56 -10.08
N LEU A 66 -2.91 -2.14 -10.15
CA LEU A 66 -3.38 -0.91 -9.53
C LEU A 66 -3.16 -0.91 -8.00
N SER A 67 -3.12 0.28 -7.40
CA SER A 67 -3.09 0.41 -5.95
C SER A 67 -4.32 -0.26 -5.31
N GLY A 68 -4.13 -0.93 -4.18
CA GLY A 68 -5.21 -1.65 -3.49
C GLY A 68 -5.45 -3.08 -3.97
N MET A 69 -4.63 -3.60 -4.89
CA MET A 69 -4.71 -4.99 -5.37
C MET A 69 -3.94 -5.99 -4.49
N GLU A 70 -3.60 -5.62 -3.28
CA GLU A 70 -2.91 -6.49 -2.31
C GLU A 70 -1.55 -7.07 -2.80
N LYS A 71 -0.87 -6.42 -3.75
CA LYS A 71 0.43 -6.87 -4.28
C LYS A 71 1.46 -7.17 -3.19
N THR A 72 1.65 -6.22 -2.29
CA THR A 72 2.56 -6.35 -1.15
C THR A 72 2.16 -7.53 -0.27
N ARG A 73 0.85 -7.71 -0.06
CA ARG A 73 0.33 -8.84 0.70
C ARG A 73 0.56 -10.17 -0.01
N LEU A 74 0.39 -10.24 -1.34
CA LEU A 74 0.70 -11.42 -2.15
C LEU A 74 2.14 -11.87 -1.94
N VAL A 75 3.09 -10.93 -2.08
CA VAL A 75 4.52 -11.21 -1.86
C VAL A 75 4.76 -11.66 -0.42
N GLN A 76 4.17 -11.01 0.58
CA GLN A 76 4.31 -11.37 1.98
C GLN A 76 3.73 -12.75 2.30
N GLU A 77 2.54 -13.08 1.79
CA GLU A 77 1.91 -14.40 1.99
C GLU A 77 2.71 -15.53 1.33
N SER A 78 3.45 -15.25 0.25
CA SER A 78 4.28 -16.25 -0.41
C SER A 78 5.41 -16.78 0.48
N PHE A 79 5.92 -15.95 1.39
CA PHE A 79 7.00 -16.33 2.31
C PHE A 79 6.52 -17.00 3.61
N LYS A 80 5.23 -17.22 3.78
CA LYS A 80 4.69 -17.89 4.98
C LYS A 80 4.82 -19.40 4.96
N LYS A 81 5.08 -20.06 3.82
CA LYS A 81 5.35 -21.50 3.78
C LYS A 81 6.71 -21.82 4.40
N GLU A 82 6.80 -22.95 5.12
CA GLU A 82 8.02 -23.38 5.84
C GLU A 82 9.27 -23.49 4.93
N GLU A 83 9.09 -23.85 3.67
CA GLU A 83 10.19 -24.01 2.72
C GLU A 83 10.83 -22.66 2.34
N GLN A 84 10.04 -21.60 2.22
CA GLN A 84 10.52 -20.25 1.94
C GLN A 84 10.98 -19.50 3.18
N GLN A 85 10.58 -19.93 4.37
CA GLN A 85 11.04 -19.34 5.65
C GLN A 85 12.54 -19.56 5.90
N LYS A 86 13.20 -20.40 5.11
CA LYS A 86 14.65 -20.67 5.21
C LYS A 86 15.50 -19.65 4.47
N GLU A 87 14.90 -18.83 3.62
CA GLU A 87 15.62 -17.84 2.82
C GLU A 87 15.67 -16.48 3.55
N LEU A 88 16.79 -15.78 3.40
CA LEU A 88 16.91 -14.41 3.86
C LEU A 88 16.22 -13.51 2.86
N TYR A 89 15.23 -12.73 3.32
CA TYR A 89 14.67 -11.66 2.51
C TYR A 89 14.64 -10.34 3.25
N LEU A 90 14.82 -9.26 2.47
CA LEU A 90 14.75 -7.89 2.91
C LEU A 90 13.61 -7.20 2.17
N TYR A 91 12.70 -6.57 2.91
CA TYR A 91 11.65 -5.74 2.31
C TYR A 91 11.93 -4.26 2.56
N ILE A 92 11.82 -3.45 1.51
CA ILE A 92 11.99 -2.00 1.57
C ILE A 92 10.85 -1.33 0.81
N ASP A 93 10.20 -0.34 1.43
CA ASP A 93 9.19 0.50 0.78
C ASP A 93 9.84 1.79 0.25
N ALA A 94 9.90 1.95 -1.07
CA ALA A 94 10.54 3.09 -1.71
C ALA A 94 9.74 4.41 -1.57
N LEU A 95 8.46 4.36 -1.18
CA LEU A 95 7.73 5.59 -0.83
C LEU A 95 8.18 6.20 0.51
N LYS A 96 8.74 5.36 1.39
CA LYS A 96 9.15 5.74 2.73
C LYS A 96 10.63 6.09 2.82
N ASN A 97 11.35 5.94 1.70
CA ASN A 97 12.81 6.00 1.67
C ASN A 97 13.28 6.65 0.38
N SER A 98 14.34 7.42 0.45
CA SER A 98 14.98 7.94 -0.75
C SER A 98 15.57 6.81 -1.61
N GLU A 99 15.62 6.98 -2.92
CA GLU A 99 16.24 6.01 -3.83
C GLU A 99 17.67 5.65 -3.41
N LYS A 100 18.44 6.64 -2.94
CA LYS A 100 19.81 6.43 -2.44
C LYS A 100 19.86 5.50 -1.22
N GLU A 101 18.88 5.57 -0.36
CA GLU A 101 18.80 4.71 0.82
C GLU A 101 18.39 3.30 0.43
N VAL A 102 17.38 3.15 -0.43
CA VAL A 102 16.97 1.86 -0.99
C VAL A 102 18.16 1.18 -1.68
N TYR A 103 18.88 1.93 -2.52
CA TYR A 103 20.05 1.43 -3.22
C TYR A 103 21.13 0.94 -2.26
N ARG A 104 21.47 1.70 -1.22
CA ARG A 104 22.49 1.32 -0.22
C ARG A 104 22.10 0.09 0.59
N ALA A 105 20.81 -0.02 0.97
CA ALA A 105 20.35 -1.19 1.70
C ALA A 105 20.40 -2.45 0.83
N ALA A 106 19.96 -2.37 -0.42
CA ALA A 106 20.07 -3.46 -1.38
C ALA A 106 21.54 -3.83 -1.66
N GLN A 107 22.41 -2.82 -1.80
CA GLN A 107 23.86 -3.02 -1.99
C GLN A 107 24.45 -3.86 -0.86
N LYS A 108 24.21 -3.48 0.38
CA LYS A 108 24.74 -4.23 1.55
C LYS A 108 24.27 -5.68 1.54
N VAL A 109 23.01 -5.92 1.18
CA VAL A 109 22.47 -7.28 1.12
C VAL A 109 23.11 -8.10 0.00
N PHE A 110 23.24 -7.55 -1.21
CA PHE A 110 23.85 -8.26 -2.33
C PHE A 110 25.37 -8.49 -2.15
N GLU A 111 26.04 -7.60 -1.42
CA GLU A 111 27.45 -7.72 -1.07
C GLU A 111 27.69 -8.85 -0.08
N GLU A 112 26.88 -8.92 0.99
CA GLU A 112 27.08 -9.86 2.10
C GLU A 112 26.41 -11.23 1.84
N PHE A 113 25.30 -11.25 1.06
CA PHE A 113 24.43 -12.44 0.89
C PHE A 113 24.06 -12.67 -0.57
N LYS A 114 24.79 -13.54 -1.23
CA LYS A 114 24.58 -13.82 -2.67
C LYS A 114 23.21 -14.42 -2.99
N ASN A 115 22.58 -15.13 -2.05
CA ASN A 115 21.29 -15.83 -2.25
C ASN A 115 20.10 -15.11 -1.59
N ALA A 116 20.30 -13.91 -1.06
CA ALA A 116 19.21 -13.18 -0.40
C ALA A 116 18.16 -12.71 -1.40
N ILE A 117 16.94 -12.58 -0.91
CA ILE A 117 15.82 -12.00 -1.65
C ILE A 117 15.67 -10.55 -1.22
N VAL A 118 15.72 -9.63 -2.17
CA VAL A 118 15.43 -8.21 -1.94
C VAL A 118 14.07 -7.88 -2.54
N VAL A 119 13.15 -7.40 -1.70
CA VAL A 119 11.82 -6.96 -2.10
C VAL A 119 11.77 -5.45 -1.98
N VAL A 120 11.47 -4.76 -3.08
CA VAL A 120 11.33 -3.29 -3.10
C VAL A 120 9.93 -2.93 -3.56
N ASP A 121 9.14 -2.41 -2.63
CA ASP A 121 7.78 -1.93 -2.89
C ASP A 121 7.77 -0.50 -3.41
N ASN A 122 6.78 -0.15 -4.22
CA ASN A 122 6.65 1.16 -4.88
C ASN A 122 7.89 1.54 -5.72
N CYS A 123 8.53 0.54 -6.30
CA CYS A 123 9.78 0.68 -7.05
C CYS A 123 9.51 1.23 -8.45
N GLN A 124 9.92 2.45 -8.73
CA GLN A 124 9.82 3.06 -10.06
C GLN A 124 10.91 2.53 -11.01
N LEU A 125 10.70 2.66 -12.32
CA LEU A 125 11.61 2.12 -13.34
C LEU A 125 13.07 2.59 -13.21
N PRO A 126 13.40 3.86 -12.90
CA PRO A 126 14.79 4.27 -12.73
C PRO A 126 15.48 3.54 -11.58
N LEU A 127 14.79 3.39 -10.44
CA LEU A 127 15.29 2.66 -9.29
C LEU A 127 15.45 1.17 -9.62
N LEU A 128 14.47 0.55 -10.29
CA LEU A 128 14.53 -0.83 -10.75
C LEU A 128 15.78 -1.07 -11.60
N SER A 129 16.04 -0.23 -12.60
CA SER A 129 17.24 -0.36 -13.46
C SER A 129 18.53 -0.31 -12.65
N SER A 130 18.63 0.64 -11.71
CA SER A 130 19.78 0.77 -10.82
C SER A 130 19.97 -0.47 -9.93
N LEU A 131 18.89 -1.07 -9.44
CA LEU A 131 18.93 -2.29 -8.61
C LEU A 131 19.30 -3.55 -9.42
N MET A 132 18.85 -3.64 -10.68
CA MET A 132 19.23 -4.72 -11.58
C MET A 132 20.74 -4.67 -11.89
N GLU A 133 21.27 -3.50 -12.20
CA GLU A 133 22.72 -3.29 -12.41
C GLU A 133 23.53 -3.62 -11.15
N LEU A 134 23.05 -3.16 -10.00
CA LEU A 134 23.68 -3.44 -8.71
C LEU A 134 23.76 -4.94 -8.44
N ARG A 135 22.64 -5.67 -8.60
CA ARG A 135 22.59 -7.11 -8.44
C ARG A 135 23.59 -7.83 -9.36
N LYS A 136 23.69 -7.37 -10.62
CA LYS A 136 24.62 -7.90 -11.62
C LYS A 136 26.08 -7.62 -11.22
N ALA A 137 26.38 -6.42 -10.75
CA ALA A 137 27.73 -6.02 -10.33
C ALA A 137 28.27 -6.89 -9.17
N TYR A 138 27.39 -7.24 -8.22
CA TYR A 138 27.75 -8.12 -7.10
C TYR A 138 27.63 -9.62 -7.42
N GLN A 139 27.26 -9.98 -8.65
CA GLN A 139 27.04 -11.36 -9.09
C GLN A 139 26.11 -12.14 -8.12
N SER A 140 25.09 -11.45 -7.61
CA SER A 140 24.14 -12.06 -6.69
C SER A 140 23.31 -13.12 -7.41
N THR A 141 23.21 -14.30 -6.82
CA THR A 141 22.30 -15.37 -7.23
C THR A 141 20.93 -15.26 -6.60
N GLY A 142 20.77 -14.34 -5.63
CA GLY A 142 19.52 -14.04 -4.97
C GLY A 142 18.48 -13.42 -5.90
N LYS A 143 17.26 -13.26 -5.41
CA LYS A 143 16.14 -12.72 -6.17
C LYS A 143 15.95 -11.24 -5.88
N LEU A 144 15.58 -10.47 -6.90
CA LEU A 144 15.08 -9.11 -6.77
C LEU A 144 13.59 -9.13 -7.14
N ILE A 145 12.74 -8.85 -6.18
CA ILE A 145 11.29 -8.73 -6.36
C ILE A 145 10.95 -7.26 -6.22
N THR A 146 10.32 -6.69 -7.22
CA THR A 146 9.89 -5.29 -7.19
C THR A 146 8.39 -5.19 -7.41
N ILE A 147 7.75 -4.25 -6.72
CA ILE A 147 6.31 -4.03 -6.77
C ILE A 147 6.05 -2.62 -7.30
N ASN A 148 5.13 -2.47 -8.26
CA ASN A 148 4.72 -1.17 -8.78
C ASN A 148 3.19 -1.07 -8.97
N ASN A 149 2.70 0.16 -8.95
CA ASN A 149 1.28 0.48 -9.10
C ASN A 149 0.87 0.80 -10.55
N ASP A 150 1.81 0.78 -11.49
CA ASP A 150 1.55 1.02 -12.89
C ASP A 150 1.60 -0.29 -13.71
N PRO A 151 0.44 -0.89 -14.06
CA PRO A 151 0.41 -2.08 -14.89
C PRO A 151 0.68 -1.78 -16.38
N SER A 152 0.71 -0.50 -16.78
CA SER A 152 0.96 -0.05 -18.15
C SER A 152 2.41 0.29 -18.42
N GLU A 153 3.30 0.15 -17.44
CA GLU A 153 4.72 0.41 -17.62
C GLU A 153 5.34 -0.43 -18.75
N PRO A 154 6.37 0.09 -19.43
CA PRO A 154 7.11 -0.67 -20.44
C PRO A 154 7.65 -1.98 -19.87
N ARG A 155 7.44 -3.10 -20.59
CA ARG A 155 7.96 -4.41 -20.19
C ARG A 155 9.46 -4.50 -20.47
N ILE A 156 10.19 -5.10 -19.55
CA ILE A 156 11.63 -5.39 -19.66
C ILE A 156 11.79 -6.90 -19.81
N ASP A 157 12.41 -7.36 -20.86
CA ASP A 157 12.50 -8.80 -21.23
C ASP A 157 13.17 -9.67 -20.16
N GLU A 158 14.07 -9.10 -19.35
CA GLU A 158 14.78 -9.81 -18.29
C GLU A 158 13.91 -10.10 -17.04
N LEU A 159 12.71 -9.52 -16.96
CA LEU A 159 11.82 -9.61 -15.81
C LEU A 159 10.70 -10.62 -16.03
N VAL A 160 10.43 -11.42 -15.03
CA VAL A 160 9.18 -12.18 -14.93
C VAL A 160 8.11 -11.27 -14.32
N TYR A 161 7.07 -10.99 -15.08
CA TYR A 161 5.96 -10.15 -14.64
C TYR A 161 4.84 -10.96 -14.02
N VAL A 162 4.39 -10.52 -12.85
CA VAL A 162 3.16 -10.98 -12.20
C VAL A 162 2.17 -9.83 -12.26
N ASP A 163 1.23 -9.90 -13.19
CA ASP A 163 0.23 -8.86 -13.44
C ASP A 163 -1.11 -9.27 -12.81
N LEU A 164 -1.54 -8.53 -11.79
CA LEU A 164 -2.78 -8.83 -11.07
C LEU A 164 -4.03 -8.21 -11.71
N LYS A 165 -3.86 -7.35 -12.73
CA LYS A 165 -4.98 -6.62 -13.34
C LYS A 165 -6.04 -7.55 -13.92
N GLU A 166 -5.62 -8.64 -14.60
CA GLU A 166 -6.55 -9.55 -15.27
C GLU A 166 -7.45 -10.32 -14.30
N LYS A 167 -6.99 -10.53 -13.06
CA LYS A 167 -7.68 -11.32 -12.03
C LYS A 167 -8.48 -10.50 -11.02
N GLN A 168 -8.36 -9.19 -11.06
CA GLN A 168 -8.96 -8.30 -10.05
C GLN A 168 -10.47 -8.51 -9.90
N GLN A 169 -11.20 -8.69 -10.99
CA GLN A 169 -12.64 -8.86 -10.97
C GLN A 169 -13.06 -10.17 -10.28
N GLU A 170 -12.33 -11.24 -10.50
CA GLU A 170 -12.57 -12.53 -9.85
C GLU A 170 -12.40 -12.42 -8.31
N VAL A 171 -11.39 -11.66 -7.87
CA VAL A 171 -11.15 -11.43 -6.45
C VAL A 171 -12.28 -10.60 -5.83
N VAL A 172 -12.74 -9.56 -6.49
CA VAL A 172 -13.88 -8.74 -6.05
C VAL A 172 -15.15 -9.59 -5.92
N VAL A 173 -15.43 -10.48 -6.89
CA VAL A 173 -16.56 -11.41 -6.83
C VAL A 173 -16.45 -12.34 -5.62
N ARG A 174 -15.25 -12.86 -5.33
CA ARG A 174 -15.00 -13.72 -4.14
C ARG A 174 -15.23 -12.94 -2.83
N ILE A 175 -14.78 -11.69 -2.75
CA ILE A 175 -15.01 -10.82 -1.59
C ILE A 175 -16.52 -10.56 -1.41
N ARG A 176 -17.23 -10.19 -2.48
CA ARG A 176 -18.67 -9.96 -2.46
C ARG A 176 -19.45 -11.19 -1.99
N ALA A 177 -19.07 -12.38 -2.44
CA ALA A 177 -19.73 -13.64 -2.07
C ALA A 177 -19.73 -13.92 -0.55
N ARG A 178 -18.86 -13.24 0.22
CA ARG A 178 -18.81 -13.34 1.69
C ARG A 178 -19.81 -12.43 2.40
N ILE A 179 -20.51 -11.57 1.67
CA ILE A 179 -21.51 -10.66 2.23
C ILE A 179 -22.87 -11.37 2.15
N PRO A 180 -23.50 -11.71 3.28
CA PRO A 180 -24.75 -12.44 3.27
C PRO A 180 -25.91 -11.55 2.80
N ASN A 181 -26.93 -12.17 2.19
CA ASN A 181 -28.23 -11.59 1.91
C ASN A 181 -28.23 -10.37 0.98
N MET A 182 -27.22 -10.18 0.14
CA MET A 182 -27.25 -9.12 -0.88
C MET A 182 -28.25 -9.45 -1.98
N THR A 183 -29.12 -8.50 -2.27
CA THR A 183 -29.99 -8.53 -3.45
C THR A 183 -29.16 -8.34 -4.74
N ASP A 184 -29.71 -8.69 -5.89
CA ASP A 184 -28.98 -8.52 -7.15
C ASP A 184 -28.72 -7.04 -7.46
N ALA A 185 -29.62 -6.14 -7.10
CA ALA A 185 -29.40 -4.69 -7.23
C ALA A 185 -28.23 -4.21 -6.35
N GLU A 186 -28.12 -4.71 -5.13
CA GLU A 186 -27.00 -4.38 -4.23
C GLU A 186 -25.68 -4.93 -4.73
N LYS A 187 -25.67 -6.12 -5.35
CA LYS A 187 -24.47 -6.68 -5.97
C LYS A 187 -23.97 -5.80 -7.11
N VAL A 188 -24.88 -5.32 -7.96
CA VAL A 188 -24.53 -4.41 -9.07
C VAL A 188 -24.00 -3.07 -8.50
N SER A 189 -24.66 -2.49 -7.49
CA SER A 189 -24.19 -1.27 -6.85
C SER A 189 -22.81 -1.43 -6.19
N PHE A 190 -22.58 -2.57 -5.56
CA PHE A 190 -21.27 -2.91 -4.97
C PHE A 190 -20.19 -2.96 -6.05
N GLU A 191 -20.40 -3.71 -7.13
CA GLU A 191 -19.42 -3.87 -8.21
C GLU A 191 -19.10 -2.55 -8.91
N ASN A 192 -20.13 -1.75 -9.20
CA ASN A 192 -19.95 -0.43 -9.82
C ASN A 192 -19.15 0.51 -8.92
N PHE A 193 -19.43 0.53 -7.63
CA PHE A 193 -18.70 1.38 -6.68
C PHE A 193 -17.25 0.92 -6.49
N VAL A 194 -17.05 -0.38 -6.36
CA VAL A 194 -15.71 -0.96 -6.13
C VAL A 194 -14.79 -0.81 -7.35
N GLY A 195 -15.36 -0.73 -8.57
CA GLY A 195 -14.60 -0.53 -9.80
C GLY A 195 -13.49 -1.58 -10.03
N GLY A 196 -13.71 -2.81 -9.55
CA GLY A 196 -12.71 -3.87 -9.65
C GLY A 196 -11.57 -3.81 -8.61
N ASN A 197 -11.60 -2.88 -7.65
CA ASN A 197 -10.54 -2.74 -6.65
C ASN A 197 -10.79 -3.64 -5.41
N PRO A 198 -9.95 -4.68 -5.17
CA PRO A 198 -10.15 -5.62 -4.07
C PRO A 198 -10.07 -4.98 -2.67
N MET A 199 -9.25 -3.95 -2.48
CA MET A 199 -9.14 -3.29 -1.18
C MET A 199 -10.41 -2.49 -0.86
N ILE A 200 -10.98 -1.79 -1.85
CA ILE A 200 -12.27 -1.09 -1.68
C ILE A 200 -13.37 -2.13 -1.41
N ALA A 201 -13.34 -3.26 -2.13
CA ALA A 201 -14.29 -4.35 -1.91
C ALA A 201 -14.21 -4.88 -0.48
N GLU A 202 -13.01 -5.11 0.05
CA GLU A 202 -12.81 -5.59 1.42
C GLU A 202 -13.27 -4.58 2.46
N LEU A 203 -12.89 -3.32 2.33
CA LEU A 203 -13.32 -2.24 3.23
C LEU A 203 -14.85 -2.12 3.25
N LEU A 204 -15.47 -2.10 2.08
CA LEU A 204 -16.92 -2.04 1.97
C LEU A 204 -17.60 -3.29 2.54
N ALA A 205 -17.03 -4.48 2.31
CA ALA A 205 -17.54 -5.72 2.87
C ALA A 205 -17.48 -5.74 4.40
N GLN A 206 -16.43 -5.18 5.00
CA GLN A 206 -16.31 -5.04 6.45
C GLN A 206 -17.39 -4.12 7.02
N GLU A 207 -17.63 -2.97 6.39
CA GLU A 207 -18.68 -2.04 6.82
C GLU A 207 -20.08 -2.67 6.69
N LEU A 208 -20.35 -3.39 5.61
CA LEU A 208 -21.63 -4.07 5.42
C LEU A 208 -21.87 -5.19 6.44
N LYS A 209 -20.83 -5.91 6.85
CA LYS A 209 -20.92 -6.93 7.92
C LYS A 209 -21.29 -6.34 9.29
N LYS A 210 -20.98 -5.06 9.55
CA LYS A 210 -21.37 -4.36 10.78
C LYS A 210 -22.87 -3.97 10.82
N GLY A 211 -23.66 -4.44 9.87
CA GLY A 211 -25.10 -4.18 9.78
C GLY A 211 -25.46 -3.11 8.75
N GLY A 212 -24.55 -2.78 7.85
CA GLY A 212 -24.82 -1.90 6.72
C GLY A 212 -25.71 -2.58 5.66
N SER A 213 -26.37 -1.78 4.83
CA SER A 213 -27.12 -2.21 3.65
C SER A 213 -26.81 -1.25 2.50
N LEU A 214 -26.80 -1.77 1.26
CA LEU A 214 -26.67 -0.96 0.05
C LEU A 214 -28.04 -0.67 -0.59
N LYS A 215 -29.13 -1.10 0.01
CA LYS A 215 -30.46 -0.98 -0.57
C LYS A 215 -30.86 0.49 -0.74
N GLY A 216 -31.03 0.92 -1.98
CA GLY A 216 -31.43 2.29 -2.31
C GLY A 216 -30.34 3.35 -2.07
N ILE A 217 -29.08 2.95 -1.93
CA ILE A 217 -27.97 3.87 -1.62
C ILE A 217 -27.20 4.18 -2.90
N GLY A 218 -26.94 5.47 -3.16
CA GLY A 218 -26.07 5.94 -4.24
C GLY A 218 -24.59 5.88 -3.90
N SER A 219 -23.72 6.19 -4.88
CA SER A 219 -22.26 6.17 -4.70
C SER A 219 -21.78 7.08 -3.57
N LYS A 220 -22.43 8.24 -3.37
CA LYS A 220 -22.09 9.19 -2.28
C LYS A 220 -22.33 8.60 -0.90
N GLU A 221 -23.46 7.94 -0.69
CA GLU A 221 -23.78 7.29 0.59
C GLU A 221 -22.88 6.08 0.86
N ILE A 222 -22.47 5.36 -0.18
CA ILE A 222 -21.48 4.28 -0.04
C ILE A 222 -20.14 4.87 0.40
N MET A 223 -19.72 5.99 -0.21
CA MET A 223 -18.51 6.68 0.18
C MET A 223 -18.59 7.19 1.64
N ASN A 224 -19.74 7.75 2.06
CA ASN A 224 -19.95 8.15 3.45
C ASN A 224 -19.79 6.98 4.42
N LYS A 225 -20.33 5.80 4.08
CA LYS A 225 -20.15 4.58 4.88
C LYS A 225 -18.70 4.13 4.93
N LEU A 226 -18.01 4.12 3.78
CA LEU A 226 -16.61 3.73 3.67
C LEU A 226 -15.71 4.61 4.53
N LEU A 227 -15.91 5.92 4.47
CA LEU A 227 -15.11 6.91 5.22
C LEU A 227 -15.62 7.09 6.66
N GLY A 228 -16.86 6.70 6.96
CA GLY A 228 -17.49 6.88 8.27
C GLY A 228 -17.80 8.33 8.61
N CYS A 229 -17.95 9.18 7.61
CA CYS A 229 -18.26 10.58 7.77
C CYS A 229 -19.21 11.08 6.66
N ASP A 230 -19.99 12.10 6.95
CA ASP A 230 -20.90 12.72 5.99
C ASP A 230 -20.15 13.64 5.01
N GLU A 231 -20.74 13.85 3.82
CA GLU A 231 -20.15 14.65 2.74
C GLU A 231 -19.78 16.08 3.16
N ASN A 232 -20.59 16.70 4.03
CA ASN A 232 -20.40 18.09 4.47
C ASN A 232 -19.69 18.21 5.83
N SER A 233 -19.14 17.13 6.36
CA SER A 233 -18.44 17.15 7.63
C SER A 233 -17.04 17.75 7.51
N ASP A 234 -16.53 18.33 8.60
CA ASP A 234 -15.14 18.81 8.68
C ASP A 234 -14.16 17.68 8.39
N GLU A 235 -14.47 16.46 8.83
CA GLU A 235 -13.65 15.28 8.55
C GLU A 235 -13.55 14.99 7.05
N ARG A 236 -14.66 15.10 6.31
CA ARG A 236 -14.65 14.94 4.85
C ARG A 236 -13.85 16.03 4.16
N MET A 237 -13.97 17.28 4.61
CA MET A 237 -13.17 18.40 4.08
C MET A 237 -11.68 18.17 4.32
N ILE A 238 -11.30 17.72 5.50
CA ILE A 238 -9.91 17.36 5.81
C ILE A 238 -9.41 16.22 4.90
N LEU A 239 -10.20 15.17 4.72
CA LEU A 239 -9.82 14.05 3.84
C LEU A 239 -9.64 14.50 2.38
N ARG A 240 -10.51 15.39 1.87
CA ARG A 240 -10.36 16.00 0.54
C ARG A 240 -9.06 16.79 0.43
N ALA A 241 -8.74 17.60 1.44
CA ALA A 241 -7.49 18.38 1.48
C ALA A 241 -6.25 17.47 1.54
N LEU A 242 -6.27 16.41 2.33
CA LEU A 242 -5.18 15.44 2.39
C LEU A 242 -5.01 14.65 1.07
N ALA A 243 -6.11 14.40 0.35
CA ALA A 243 -6.09 13.67 -0.92
C ALA A 243 -5.46 14.46 -2.09
N LEU A 244 -5.23 15.78 -1.93
CA LEU A 244 -4.48 16.58 -2.91
C LEU A 244 -3.02 16.16 -3.01
N PHE A 245 -2.51 15.47 -2.01
CA PHE A 245 -1.11 15.11 -1.90
C PHE A 245 -0.96 13.58 -1.96
N ASN A 246 0.00 13.13 -2.73
CA ASN A 246 0.29 11.68 -2.80
C ASN A 246 0.80 11.15 -1.46
N VAL A 247 1.69 11.91 -0.82
CA VAL A 247 2.20 11.68 0.53
C VAL A 247 2.45 13.01 1.24
N LEU A 248 2.32 13.02 2.56
CA LEU A 248 2.57 14.14 3.45
C LEU A 248 3.44 13.66 4.61
N ARG A 249 4.29 14.56 5.12
CA ARG A 249 5.04 14.29 6.33
C ARG A 249 4.17 14.51 7.56
N TYR A 250 4.11 13.49 8.40
CA TYR A 250 3.39 13.54 9.67
C TYR A 250 4.02 12.56 10.66
N ASP A 251 4.54 13.07 11.78
CA ASP A 251 5.05 12.29 12.89
C ASP A 251 4.33 12.69 14.18
N GLU A 252 3.67 11.75 14.83
CA GLU A 252 2.92 11.99 16.09
C GLU A 252 3.82 12.44 17.24
N ASN A 253 5.13 12.20 17.15
CA ASN A 253 6.10 12.55 18.20
C ASN A 253 6.79 13.90 17.96
N GLU A 254 6.55 14.55 16.83
CA GLU A 254 7.08 15.88 16.54
C GLU A 254 6.13 16.96 17.09
N GLU A 255 6.70 18.02 17.68
CA GLU A 255 5.94 19.18 18.16
C GLU A 255 5.42 20.06 17.00
N THR A 256 6.07 19.97 15.82
CA THR A 256 5.72 20.77 14.65
C THR A 256 5.37 19.88 13.47
N HIS A 257 4.23 20.16 12.86
CA HIS A 257 3.71 19.45 11.69
C HIS A 257 3.60 20.43 10.50
N GLU A 258 4.72 20.92 9.98
CA GLU A 258 4.78 22.01 9.01
C GLU A 258 3.85 21.80 7.80
N GLU A 259 3.80 20.59 7.21
CA GLU A 259 2.95 20.30 6.06
C GLU A 259 1.46 20.26 6.44
N ILE A 260 1.14 19.71 7.62
CA ILE A 260 -0.24 19.67 8.15
C ILE A 260 -0.69 21.08 8.54
N GLU A 261 0.16 21.87 9.16
CA GLU A 261 -0.11 23.28 9.47
C GLU A 261 -0.36 24.10 8.21
N PHE A 262 0.47 23.91 7.17
CA PHE A 262 0.27 24.57 5.88
C PHE A 262 -1.09 24.26 5.30
N ILE A 263 -1.49 22.98 5.27
CA ILE A 263 -2.81 22.55 4.78
C ILE A 263 -3.93 23.17 5.61
N GLY A 264 -3.82 23.09 6.94
CA GLY A 264 -4.86 23.57 7.85
C GLY A 264 -5.08 25.09 7.80
N LYS A 265 -4.00 25.85 7.70
CA LYS A 265 -4.05 27.32 7.63
C LYS A 265 -4.38 27.87 6.25
N ASN A 266 -4.26 27.06 5.19
CA ASN A 266 -4.55 27.48 3.81
C ASN A 266 -6.02 27.30 3.47
N LYS A 267 -6.80 28.37 3.55
CA LYS A 267 -8.25 28.35 3.28
C LYS A 267 -8.61 28.02 1.82
N ASN A 268 -7.66 28.10 0.89
CA ASN A 268 -7.87 27.62 -0.48
C ASN A 268 -7.78 26.10 -0.59
N ILE A 269 -7.02 25.44 0.32
CA ILE A 269 -6.88 24.00 0.38
C ILE A 269 -7.96 23.40 1.29
N LEU A 270 -8.13 23.98 2.50
CA LEU A 270 -9.09 23.55 3.50
C LEU A 270 -10.01 24.71 3.88
N PRO A 271 -11.12 24.89 3.17
CA PRO A 271 -12.10 25.95 3.44
C PRO A 271 -12.96 25.60 4.68
N SER A 272 -12.34 25.42 5.82
CA SER A 272 -13.02 25.05 7.07
C SER A 272 -13.27 26.28 7.95
N SER A 273 -14.27 26.20 8.83
CA SER A 273 -14.53 27.16 9.90
C SER A 273 -13.74 26.86 11.18
N ILE A 274 -12.93 25.84 11.17
CA ILE A 274 -12.11 25.42 12.32
C ILE A 274 -11.09 26.52 12.63
N PRO A 275 -10.96 26.95 13.91
CA PRO A 275 -9.96 27.92 14.33
C PRO A 275 -8.52 27.43 14.04
N ASP A 276 -7.65 28.35 13.65
CA ASP A 276 -6.29 28.00 13.23
C ASP A 276 -5.45 27.41 14.36
N ASP A 277 -5.73 27.70 15.61
CA ASP A 277 -5.10 27.13 16.79
C ASP A 277 -5.53 25.68 17.10
N ALA A 278 -6.72 25.29 16.65
CA ALA A 278 -7.25 23.92 16.83
C ALA A 278 -7.02 23.03 15.61
N ILE A 279 -6.71 23.60 14.45
CA ILE A 279 -6.76 22.88 13.16
C ILE A 279 -5.81 21.69 13.11
N VAL A 280 -4.58 21.82 13.60
CA VAL A 280 -3.57 20.75 13.59
C VAL A 280 -4.02 19.58 14.46
N VAL A 281 -4.60 19.85 15.63
CA VAL A 281 -5.10 18.83 16.54
C VAL A 281 -6.24 18.06 15.88
N ILE A 282 -7.19 18.76 15.25
CA ILE A 282 -8.33 18.13 14.59
C ILE A 282 -7.90 17.30 13.38
N ILE A 283 -6.96 17.80 12.55
CA ILE A 283 -6.40 17.03 11.44
C ILE A 283 -5.69 15.78 11.98
N SER A 284 -4.94 15.87 13.05
CA SER A 284 -4.25 14.73 13.67
C SER A 284 -5.22 13.66 14.18
N GLU A 285 -6.34 14.06 14.77
CA GLU A 285 -7.41 13.14 15.19
C GLU A 285 -8.06 12.43 13.98
N VAL A 286 -8.31 13.16 12.88
CA VAL A 286 -8.82 12.59 11.63
C VAL A 286 -7.81 11.60 11.06
N ILE A 287 -6.53 11.94 10.99
CA ILE A 287 -5.46 11.05 10.52
C ILE A 287 -5.46 9.75 11.33
N LYS A 288 -5.49 9.84 12.65
CA LYS A 288 -5.51 8.67 13.53
C LYS A 288 -6.73 7.78 13.26
N ARG A 289 -7.92 8.34 13.28
CA ARG A 289 -9.18 7.61 13.06
C ARG A 289 -9.23 6.95 11.68
N GLN A 290 -8.82 7.67 10.65
CA GLN A 290 -8.83 7.15 9.28
C GLN A 290 -7.69 6.17 9.00
N THR A 291 -6.60 6.21 9.78
CA THR A 291 -5.57 5.17 9.77
C THR A 291 -6.11 3.85 10.34
N GLU A 292 -6.87 3.91 11.44
CA GLU A 292 -7.56 2.74 12.02
C GLU A 292 -8.57 2.12 11.05
N ARG A 293 -9.23 2.94 10.23
CA ARG A 293 -10.15 2.50 9.16
C ARG A 293 -9.44 1.99 7.90
N GLY A 294 -8.14 2.16 7.77
CA GLY A 294 -7.37 1.78 6.60
C GLY A 294 -7.51 2.72 5.39
N ILE A 295 -8.09 3.91 5.59
CA ILE A 295 -8.21 4.97 4.57
C ILE A 295 -6.95 5.82 4.49
N ILE A 296 -6.27 6.05 5.62
CA ILE A 296 -4.95 6.67 5.63
C ILE A 296 -3.91 5.59 5.90
N GLU A 297 -2.96 5.47 5.00
CA GLU A 297 -1.80 4.61 5.18
C GLU A 297 -0.64 5.41 5.78
N ARG A 298 0.01 4.82 6.78
CA ARG A 298 1.20 5.40 7.42
C ARG A 298 2.44 4.62 7.06
N GLY A 299 3.53 5.35 6.81
CA GLY A 299 4.80 4.76 6.51
C GLY A 299 5.96 5.55 7.09
N GLY A 300 6.45 5.16 8.28
CA GLY A 300 7.37 5.99 9.03
C GLY A 300 6.71 7.32 9.38
N ASN A 301 7.33 8.42 8.97
CA ASN A 301 6.81 9.78 9.14
C ASN A 301 6.02 10.30 7.92
N LEU A 302 5.57 9.41 7.03
CA LEU A 302 4.74 9.76 5.88
C LEU A 302 3.34 9.17 6.01
N ILE A 303 2.35 9.92 5.54
CA ILE A 303 0.96 9.50 5.42
C ILE A 303 0.45 9.75 4.01
N GLY A 304 -0.56 9.00 3.61
CA GLY A 304 -1.27 9.23 2.34
C GLY A 304 -2.64 8.59 2.35
N VAL A 305 -3.59 9.18 1.62
CA VAL A 305 -4.92 8.59 1.44
C VAL A 305 -4.81 7.37 0.52
N ARG A 306 -5.35 6.25 0.97
CA ARG A 306 -5.36 4.97 0.25
C ARG A 306 -6.70 4.24 0.45
N PRO A 307 -7.13 3.37 -0.47
CA PRO A 307 -6.49 3.12 -1.78
C PRO A 307 -6.56 4.33 -2.70
N GLN A 308 -5.73 4.35 -3.75
CA GLN A 308 -5.63 5.49 -4.68
C GLN A 308 -7.00 5.89 -5.28
N ALA A 309 -7.90 4.94 -5.52
CA ALA A 309 -9.24 5.24 -6.03
C ALA A 309 -10.06 6.08 -5.06
N VAL A 310 -9.93 5.89 -3.74
CA VAL A 310 -10.56 6.76 -2.73
C VAL A 310 -9.93 8.15 -2.75
N ALA A 311 -8.60 8.23 -2.86
CA ALA A 311 -7.91 9.51 -2.99
C ALA A 311 -8.37 10.28 -4.23
N VAL A 312 -8.49 9.62 -5.38
CA VAL A 312 -8.99 10.23 -6.63
C VAL A 312 -10.43 10.72 -6.48
N SER A 313 -11.32 9.93 -5.85
CA SER A 313 -12.71 10.36 -5.61
C SER A 313 -12.77 11.59 -4.70
N LEU A 314 -11.99 11.61 -3.63
CA LEU A 314 -11.91 12.78 -2.72
C LEU A 314 -11.32 14.01 -3.41
N PHE A 315 -10.33 13.81 -4.27
CA PHE A 315 -9.74 14.86 -5.08
C PHE A 315 -10.76 15.45 -6.08
N ALA A 316 -11.54 14.59 -6.76
CA ALA A 316 -12.61 15.04 -7.65
C ALA A 316 -13.65 15.88 -6.89
N GLU A 317 -14.10 15.42 -5.72
CA GLU A 317 -15.01 16.19 -4.86
C GLU A 317 -14.42 17.56 -4.46
N TRP A 318 -13.11 17.61 -4.20
CA TRP A 318 -12.43 18.87 -3.89
C TRP A 318 -12.44 19.83 -5.07
N LEU A 319 -12.16 19.33 -6.30
CA LEU A 319 -12.21 20.14 -7.53
C LEU A 319 -13.61 20.70 -7.78
N GLU A 320 -14.67 19.88 -7.61
CA GLU A 320 -16.07 20.35 -7.71
C GLU A 320 -16.35 21.48 -6.72
N MET A 321 -15.91 21.37 -5.48
CA MET A 321 -16.05 22.43 -4.47
C MET A 321 -15.29 23.71 -4.84
N ALA A 322 -14.14 23.57 -5.50
CA ALA A 322 -13.34 24.68 -5.99
C ALA A 322 -13.88 25.32 -7.28
N GLY A 323 -15.00 24.80 -7.81
CA GLY A 323 -15.65 25.30 -9.03
C GLY A 323 -14.94 24.89 -10.32
N VAL A 324 -14.15 23.82 -10.28
CA VAL A 324 -13.51 23.22 -11.45
C VAL A 324 -14.43 22.14 -12.01
N GLU A 325 -14.85 22.25 -13.26
CA GLU A 325 -15.59 21.17 -13.92
C GLU A 325 -14.69 19.94 -14.09
N VAL A 326 -15.16 18.80 -13.59
CA VAL A 326 -14.48 17.51 -13.74
C VAL A 326 -15.26 16.67 -14.74
N ASP A 327 -14.68 16.37 -15.89
CA ASP A 327 -15.24 15.40 -16.85
C ASP A 327 -15.15 13.99 -16.23
N HIS A 328 -16.30 13.35 -16.05
CA HIS A 328 -16.50 12.03 -15.43
C HIS A 328 -16.36 10.88 -16.42
#